data_71f863f39a89304bd61dccf63fe6f341
#
_entry.id   71f863f39a89304bd61dccf63fe6f341
#
_cell.length_a   1.000
_cell.length_b   1.000
_cell.length_c   1.000
_cell.angle_alpha   90.00
_cell.angle_beta   90.00
_cell.angle_gamma   90.00
#
_symmetry.space_group_name_H-M   'P 1'
#
loop_
_entity.id
_entity.type
_entity.pdbx_description
1 polymer ?
#
loop_
_entity_poly.entity_id
_entity_poly.type
_entity_poly.pdbx_seq_one_letter_code
_entity_poly.pdbx_strand_id
1 'polypeptide(L)'
;MRKISKFIEFTPEQKERAATVDLEEFLLRQGEKFIKSGREKRLASDHSITVRGCEWFDHASNEGGRAVSFIQKYYGKSYVDAMSMLLGESMEPVYPQAKKQEQVDQKPFAPPIPNANMHRVFAYLLKTRGLDADVVSYFARRKLLYEDAAHHNAVFIGTDEGGCPRHAHLRSTNSFGKAFRLNVESSDPRYSFHHTGTDGSLYVFEAPIDMLSYISMNPHQWQEHSYVACCGTSPIPVLQMLKPDTELVYLCLDNDDAGHAASERMAEQLRARGVMTERLVPELKDWNDDLLHGQKEDLAPCLSL
;
A
#
# COMPACT_ATOMS: atom_id res chain seq x y z
N MET A 1 0.03 25.54 -44.24
CA MET A 1 -0.06 24.13 -44.70
C MET A 1 -0.49 23.25 -43.56
N ARG A 2 -1.72 22.74 -43.56
CA ARG A 2 -2.18 21.76 -42.58
C ARG A 2 -1.48 20.42 -42.87
N LYS A 3 -0.67 19.92 -41.92
CA LYS A 3 -0.17 18.54 -41.96
C LYS A 3 -1.41 17.61 -41.82
N ILE A 4 -1.75 16.95 -42.91
CA ILE A 4 -2.69 15.81 -42.88
C ILE A 4 -1.96 14.70 -42.12
N SER A 5 -2.33 14.47 -40.87
CA SER A 5 -1.86 13.28 -40.13
C SER A 5 -2.42 12.06 -40.85
N LYS A 6 -1.58 11.25 -41.48
CA LYS A 6 -1.97 9.94 -41.98
C LYS A 6 -2.49 9.14 -40.79
N PHE A 7 -3.76 8.80 -40.80
CA PHE A 7 -4.34 7.87 -39.84
C PHE A 7 -3.70 6.49 -40.08
N ILE A 8 -2.84 6.07 -39.18
CA ILE A 8 -2.20 4.76 -39.22
C ILE A 8 -3.11 3.79 -38.48
N GLU A 9 -3.73 2.87 -39.20
CA GLU A 9 -4.55 1.81 -38.63
C GLU A 9 -3.68 0.55 -38.46
N PHE A 10 -3.60 0.05 -37.20
CA PHE A 10 -2.89 -1.19 -36.89
C PHE A 10 -3.82 -2.38 -36.97
N THR A 11 -3.35 -3.50 -37.53
CA THR A 11 -4.12 -4.73 -37.55
C THR A 11 -4.30 -5.33 -36.16
N PRO A 12 -5.30 -6.21 -35.95
CA PRO A 12 -5.46 -6.92 -34.69
C PRO A 12 -4.20 -7.68 -34.25
N GLU A 13 -3.49 -8.30 -35.20
CA GLU A 13 -2.25 -9.04 -34.95
C GLU A 13 -1.13 -8.11 -34.49
N GLN A 14 -0.98 -6.92 -35.09
CA GLN A 14 -0.01 -5.92 -34.67
C GLN A 14 -0.32 -5.40 -33.26
N LYS A 15 -1.58 -5.16 -32.96
CA LYS A 15 -2.01 -4.73 -31.61
C LYS A 15 -1.68 -5.79 -30.56
N GLU A 16 -1.92 -7.06 -30.86
CA GLU A 16 -1.64 -8.17 -29.94
C GLU A 16 -0.12 -8.35 -29.77
N ARG A 17 0.66 -8.28 -30.83
CA ARG A 17 2.13 -8.35 -30.77
C ARG A 17 2.71 -7.23 -29.89
N ALA A 18 2.24 -6.00 -30.07
CA ALA A 18 2.69 -4.88 -29.22
C ALA A 18 2.26 -5.04 -27.76
N ALA A 19 1.04 -5.56 -27.52
CA ALA A 19 0.51 -5.76 -26.19
C ALA A 19 1.21 -6.87 -25.40
N THR A 20 1.82 -7.84 -26.09
CA THR A 20 2.53 -8.98 -25.50
C THR A 20 4.05 -8.82 -25.44
N VAL A 21 4.59 -7.66 -25.82
CA VAL A 21 6.01 -7.34 -25.64
C VAL A 21 6.41 -7.42 -24.18
N ASP A 22 7.59 -7.98 -23.92
CA ASP A 22 8.19 -8.00 -22.58
C ASP A 22 8.52 -6.60 -22.11
N LEU A 23 7.71 -6.07 -21.19
CA LEU A 23 7.83 -4.71 -20.69
C LEU A 23 9.09 -4.54 -19.82
N GLU A 24 9.53 -5.59 -19.14
CA GLU A 24 10.77 -5.53 -18.35
C GLU A 24 11.97 -5.31 -19.29
N GLU A 25 12.06 -6.08 -20.39
CA GLU A 25 13.14 -5.95 -21.36
C GLU A 25 13.09 -4.60 -22.06
N PHE A 26 11.89 -4.10 -22.40
CA PHE A 26 11.71 -2.75 -22.93
C PHE A 26 12.32 -1.71 -21.99
N LEU A 27 11.90 -1.73 -20.73
CA LEU A 27 12.30 -0.74 -19.72
C LEU A 27 13.80 -0.81 -19.41
N LEU A 28 14.39 -2.01 -19.33
CA LEU A 28 15.83 -2.20 -19.16
C LEU A 28 16.61 -1.53 -20.32
N ARG A 29 16.16 -1.66 -21.56
CA ARG A 29 16.78 -1.00 -22.73
C ARG A 29 16.59 0.51 -22.74
N GLN A 30 15.54 1.02 -22.07
CA GLN A 30 15.35 2.46 -21.84
C GLN A 30 16.19 2.99 -20.66
N GLY A 31 16.99 2.15 -20.00
CA GLY A 31 17.87 2.53 -18.90
C GLY A 31 17.22 2.45 -17.51
N GLU A 32 16.00 1.95 -17.41
CA GLU A 32 15.34 1.74 -16.14
C GLU A 32 16.01 0.61 -15.33
N LYS A 33 15.92 0.72 -14.01
CA LYS A 33 16.43 -0.30 -13.09
C LYS A 33 15.27 -0.88 -12.29
N PHE A 34 15.41 -2.12 -11.88
CA PHE A 34 14.39 -2.82 -11.12
C PHE A 34 14.88 -3.22 -9.72
N ILE A 35 13.97 -3.19 -8.76
CA ILE A 35 14.13 -3.72 -7.42
C ILE A 35 13.21 -4.94 -7.30
N LYS A 36 13.75 -6.07 -6.81
CA LYS A 36 12.96 -7.27 -6.59
C LYS A 36 11.98 -7.08 -5.43
N SER A 37 10.71 -7.34 -5.66
CA SER A 37 9.63 -7.26 -4.68
C SER A 37 8.79 -8.55 -4.71
N GLY A 38 9.20 -9.56 -3.97
CA GLY A 38 8.55 -10.87 -4.01
C GLY A 38 8.69 -11.53 -5.38
N ARG A 39 7.55 -11.81 -6.03
CA ARG A 39 7.47 -12.38 -7.40
C ARG A 39 7.49 -11.33 -8.51
N GLU A 40 7.34 -10.06 -8.15
CA GLU A 40 7.27 -8.94 -9.07
C GLU A 40 8.55 -8.11 -9.00
N LYS A 41 8.73 -7.23 -9.98
CA LYS A 41 9.79 -6.24 -10.00
C LYS A 41 9.17 -4.85 -9.91
N ARG A 42 9.76 -3.98 -9.10
CA ARG A 42 9.38 -2.56 -9.01
C ARG A 42 10.39 -1.71 -9.75
N LEU A 43 9.95 -0.62 -10.36
CA LEU A 43 10.88 0.37 -10.89
C LEU A 43 11.68 0.99 -9.75
N ALA A 44 12.98 1.21 -9.98
CA ALA A 44 13.83 1.90 -9.01
C ALA A 44 13.59 3.41 -9.02
N SER A 45 13.11 3.94 -10.13
CA SER A 45 12.72 5.35 -10.31
C SER A 45 11.36 5.66 -9.66
N ASP A 46 10.46 4.67 -9.59
CA ASP A 46 9.15 4.80 -8.94
C ASP A 46 8.73 3.46 -8.32
N HIS A 47 8.84 3.37 -7.00
CA HIS A 47 8.54 2.15 -6.25
C HIS A 47 7.05 1.79 -6.20
N SER A 48 6.16 2.69 -6.62
CA SER A 48 4.72 2.40 -6.73
C SER A 48 4.41 1.50 -7.92
N ILE A 49 5.29 1.49 -8.94
CA ILE A 49 5.06 0.77 -10.19
C ILE A 49 5.68 -0.63 -10.11
N THR A 50 4.84 -1.65 -10.24
CA THR A 50 5.25 -3.04 -10.43
C THR A 50 5.13 -3.44 -11.89
N VAL A 51 6.07 -4.28 -12.34
CA VAL A 51 6.09 -4.82 -13.71
C VAL A 51 6.21 -6.33 -13.63
N ARG A 52 5.45 -7.01 -14.49
CA ARG A 52 5.44 -8.46 -14.60
C ARG A 52 5.18 -8.91 -16.04
N GLY A 53 6.23 -9.31 -16.75
CA GLY A 53 6.13 -9.69 -18.16
C GLY A 53 5.66 -8.52 -19.03
N CYS A 54 4.49 -8.64 -19.66
CA CYS A 54 3.91 -7.57 -20.49
C CYS A 54 2.99 -6.60 -19.72
N GLU A 55 2.80 -6.81 -18.43
CA GLU A 55 1.85 -6.06 -17.60
C GLU A 55 2.57 -5.16 -16.60
N TRP A 56 1.94 -4.05 -16.29
CA TRP A 56 2.35 -3.13 -15.21
C TRP A 56 1.17 -2.76 -14.34
N PHE A 57 1.46 -2.40 -13.09
CA PHE A 57 0.49 -1.87 -12.16
C PHE A 57 1.12 -0.80 -11.29
N ASP A 58 0.47 0.35 -11.22
CA ASP A 58 0.82 1.46 -10.34
C ASP A 58 -0.06 1.43 -9.09
N HIS A 59 0.53 1.06 -7.97
CA HIS A 59 -0.14 0.98 -6.67
C HIS A 59 -0.54 2.36 -6.13
N ALA A 60 0.05 3.44 -6.61
CA ALA A 60 -0.29 4.79 -6.20
C ALA A 60 -1.56 5.30 -6.86
N SER A 61 -1.69 5.12 -8.18
CA SER A 61 -2.89 5.53 -8.93
C SER A 61 -3.96 4.44 -9.03
N ASN A 62 -3.65 3.20 -8.62
CA ASN A 62 -4.49 2.00 -8.79
C ASN A 62 -4.84 1.75 -10.26
N GLU A 63 -3.89 2.02 -11.14
CA GLU A 63 -4.03 1.80 -12.59
C GLU A 63 -3.02 0.77 -13.06
N GLY A 64 -3.40 0.05 -14.09
CA GLY A 64 -2.53 -0.95 -14.70
C GLY A 64 -2.82 -1.13 -16.19
N GLY A 65 -1.97 -1.90 -16.83
CA GLY A 65 -2.13 -2.16 -18.25
C GLY A 65 -0.96 -2.93 -18.85
N ARG A 66 -0.79 -2.79 -20.17
CA ARG A 66 0.27 -3.44 -20.93
C ARG A 66 1.26 -2.42 -21.49
N ALA A 67 2.30 -2.86 -22.20
CA ALA A 67 3.40 -2.03 -22.68
C ALA A 67 2.95 -0.75 -23.41
N VAL A 68 1.94 -0.83 -24.26
CA VAL A 68 1.43 0.35 -25.01
C VAL A 68 0.90 1.42 -24.05
N SER A 69 0.04 1.03 -23.08
CA SER A 69 -0.51 1.98 -22.11
C SER A 69 0.55 2.53 -21.17
N PHE A 70 1.58 1.76 -20.83
CA PHE A 70 2.74 2.24 -20.08
C PHE A 70 3.44 3.38 -20.79
N ILE A 71 3.77 3.17 -22.08
CA ILE A 71 4.47 4.16 -22.88
C ILE A 71 3.64 5.43 -23.07
N GLN A 72 2.32 5.29 -23.24
CA GLN A 72 1.44 6.45 -23.32
C GLN A 72 1.44 7.25 -22.01
N LYS A 73 1.29 6.57 -20.87
CA LYS A 73 1.18 7.22 -19.55
C LYS A 73 2.50 7.82 -19.08
N TYR A 74 3.58 7.04 -19.08
CA TYR A 74 4.85 7.45 -18.43
C TYR A 74 5.85 8.08 -19.38
N TYR A 75 5.77 7.82 -20.70
CA TYR A 75 6.62 8.46 -21.69
C TYR A 75 5.89 9.56 -22.47
N GLY A 76 4.60 9.82 -22.19
CA GLY A 76 3.81 10.87 -22.83
C GLY A 76 3.67 10.71 -24.35
N LYS A 77 3.75 9.47 -24.86
CA LYS A 77 3.70 9.19 -26.30
C LYS A 77 2.26 9.02 -26.79
N SER A 78 2.05 9.38 -28.08
CA SER A 78 0.78 9.02 -28.71
C SER A 78 0.65 7.50 -28.87
N TYR A 79 -0.57 7.00 -29.08
CA TYR A 79 -0.80 5.57 -29.34
C TYR A 79 0.05 5.08 -30.55
N VAL A 80 0.10 5.87 -31.62
CA VAL A 80 0.87 5.54 -32.83
C VAL A 80 2.36 5.47 -32.53
N ASP A 81 2.90 6.44 -31.78
CA ASP A 81 4.31 6.43 -31.40
C ASP A 81 4.65 5.27 -30.48
N ALA A 82 3.78 4.96 -29.51
CA ALA A 82 3.97 3.81 -28.63
C ALA A 82 4.00 2.48 -29.40
N MET A 83 3.08 2.30 -30.35
CA MET A 83 3.06 1.15 -31.24
C MET A 83 4.33 1.04 -32.09
N SER A 84 4.78 2.17 -32.66
CA SER A 84 6.00 2.22 -33.46
C SER A 84 7.25 1.91 -32.65
N MET A 85 7.31 2.35 -31.38
CA MET A 85 8.42 2.03 -30.48
C MET A 85 8.52 0.53 -30.19
N LEU A 86 7.40 -0.16 -30.11
CA LEU A 86 7.32 -1.59 -29.76
C LEU A 86 7.50 -2.50 -30.98
N LEU A 87 7.02 -2.09 -32.17
CA LEU A 87 7.03 -2.90 -33.38
C LEU A 87 8.14 -2.55 -34.39
N GLY A 88 8.74 -1.37 -34.28
CA GLY A 88 9.74 -0.88 -35.24
C GLY A 88 9.15 -0.60 -36.64
N GLU A 89 10.01 -0.28 -37.58
CA GLU A 89 9.63 0.09 -38.98
C GLU A 89 9.03 -1.10 -39.75
N SER A 90 9.47 -2.32 -39.42
CA SER A 90 9.00 -3.55 -40.08
C SER A 90 7.68 -4.03 -39.57
N MET A 91 7.09 -3.35 -38.59
CA MET A 91 5.88 -3.77 -37.84
C MET A 91 6.03 -5.15 -37.14
N GLU A 92 7.27 -5.58 -36.91
CA GLU A 92 7.59 -6.73 -36.07
C GLU A 92 8.08 -6.25 -34.69
N PRO A 93 7.86 -7.04 -33.61
CA PRO A 93 8.31 -6.66 -32.29
C PRO A 93 9.83 -6.45 -32.22
N VAL A 94 10.26 -5.27 -31.84
CA VAL A 94 11.69 -4.92 -31.63
C VAL A 94 12.21 -5.54 -30.33
N TYR A 95 11.28 -5.88 -29.42
CA TYR A 95 11.56 -6.48 -28.13
C TYR A 95 11.02 -7.90 -28.06
N PRO A 96 11.58 -8.77 -27.20
CA PRO A 96 11.07 -10.13 -27.02
C PRO A 96 9.62 -10.10 -26.50
N GLN A 97 8.88 -11.13 -26.85
CA GLN A 97 7.55 -11.33 -26.29
C GLN A 97 7.66 -11.82 -24.85
N ALA A 98 6.81 -11.32 -23.97
CA ALA A 98 6.73 -11.82 -22.60
C ALA A 98 6.42 -13.33 -22.61
N LYS A 99 7.19 -14.09 -21.83
CA LYS A 99 6.90 -15.51 -21.65
C LYS A 99 5.49 -15.66 -21.13
N LYS A 100 4.69 -16.52 -21.80
CA LYS A 100 3.35 -16.84 -21.32
C LYS A 100 3.46 -17.31 -19.88
N GLN A 101 2.96 -16.50 -18.95
CA GLN A 101 3.00 -16.90 -17.56
C GLN A 101 2.00 -18.04 -17.41
N GLU A 102 2.46 -19.17 -16.89
CA GLU A 102 1.55 -20.18 -16.38
C GLU A 102 0.66 -19.45 -15.34
N GLN A 103 -0.64 -19.55 -15.52
CA GLN A 103 -1.58 -19.15 -14.47
C GLN A 103 -1.27 -20.05 -13.29
N VAL A 104 -0.40 -19.58 -12.41
CA VAL A 104 -0.25 -20.21 -11.11
C VAL A 104 -1.57 -19.91 -10.40
N ASP A 105 -2.35 -20.96 -10.15
CA ASP A 105 -3.53 -20.87 -9.31
C ASP A 105 -3.18 -20.05 -8.07
N GLN A 106 -3.80 -18.88 -7.93
CA GLN A 106 -3.56 -18.06 -6.75
C GLN A 106 -4.01 -18.88 -5.55
N LYS A 107 -3.05 -19.17 -4.68
CA LYS A 107 -3.39 -19.85 -3.42
C LYS A 107 -4.45 -19.00 -2.71
N PRO A 108 -5.49 -19.62 -2.16
CA PRO A 108 -6.46 -18.89 -1.37
C PRO A 108 -5.74 -18.17 -0.22
N PHE A 109 -6.24 -16.99 0.16
CA PHE A 109 -5.72 -16.29 1.32
C PHE A 109 -5.81 -17.16 2.56
N ALA A 110 -4.69 -17.29 3.28
CA ALA A 110 -4.61 -17.99 4.55
C ALA A 110 -3.80 -17.12 5.54
N PRO A 111 -4.41 -16.64 6.63
CA PRO A 111 -3.68 -15.88 7.63
C PRO A 111 -2.63 -16.77 8.32
N PRO A 112 -1.51 -16.20 8.80
CA PRO A 112 -0.51 -16.95 9.54
C PRO A 112 -1.11 -17.64 10.79
N ILE A 113 -0.61 -18.83 11.10
CA ILE A 113 -1.08 -19.60 12.26
C ILE A 113 -0.71 -18.85 13.54
N PRO A 114 -1.69 -18.58 14.44
CA PRO A 114 -1.41 -17.92 15.71
C PRO A 114 -0.52 -18.76 16.63
N ASN A 115 0.41 -18.10 17.31
CA ASN A 115 1.17 -18.71 18.39
C ASN A 115 0.29 -18.93 19.64
N ALA A 116 0.71 -19.82 20.54
CA ALA A 116 0.01 -20.12 21.79
C ALA A 116 -0.07 -18.91 22.74
N ASN A 117 0.85 -17.97 22.61
CA ASN A 117 0.88 -16.71 23.39
C ASN A 117 1.39 -15.56 22.51
N MET A 118 1.36 -14.33 23.08
CA MET A 118 1.77 -13.10 22.38
C MET A 118 2.92 -12.38 23.12
N HIS A 119 3.73 -13.10 23.89
CA HIS A 119 4.70 -12.46 24.79
C HIS A 119 5.72 -11.57 24.03
N ARG A 120 6.23 -12.02 22.88
CA ARG A 120 7.19 -11.23 22.08
C ARG A 120 6.53 -10.03 21.42
N VAL A 121 5.33 -10.23 20.88
CA VAL A 121 4.58 -9.14 20.24
C VAL A 121 4.18 -8.10 21.28
N PHE A 122 3.67 -8.50 22.45
CA PHE A 122 3.36 -7.55 23.52
C PHE A 122 4.60 -6.80 23.99
N ALA A 123 5.73 -7.50 24.24
CA ALA A 123 6.99 -6.83 24.61
C ALA A 123 7.45 -5.83 23.54
N TYR A 124 7.35 -6.20 22.26
CA TYR A 124 7.70 -5.32 21.15
C TYR A 124 6.79 -4.10 21.08
N LEU A 125 5.47 -4.30 21.10
CA LEU A 125 4.51 -3.20 20.93
C LEU A 125 4.51 -2.26 22.14
N LEU A 126 4.58 -2.78 23.37
CA LEU A 126 4.54 -1.94 24.58
C LEU A 126 5.87 -1.31 24.90
N LYS A 127 7.01 -2.08 24.82
CA LYS A 127 8.31 -1.59 25.25
C LYS A 127 9.12 -0.93 24.13
N THR A 128 9.04 -1.46 22.91
CA THR A 128 9.83 -0.93 21.79
C THR A 128 9.08 0.15 21.03
N ARG A 129 7.74 0.00 20.90
CA ARG A 129 6.88 0.93 20.19
C ARG A 129 6.10 1.88 21.09
N GLY A 130 6.14 1.69 22.43
CA GLY A 130 5.52 2.57 23.39
C GLY A 130 3.98 2.60 23.36
N LEU A 131 3.36 1.63 22.69
CA LEU A 131 1.89 1.61 22.51
C LEU A 131 1.18 1.39 23.85
N ASP A 132 -0.01 1.95 23.98
CA ASP A 132 -0.88 1.76 25.12
C ASP A 132 -1.33 0.30 25.24
N ALA A 133 -1.30 -0.25 26.47
CA ALA A 133 -1.62 -1.65 26.73
C ALA A 133 -3.10 -1.99 26.50
N ASP A 134 -4.01 -1.07 26.77
CA ASP A 134 -5.45 -1.28 26.59
C ASP A 134 -5.80 -1.25 25.10
N VAL A 135 -5.18 -0.37 24.32
CA VAL A 135 -5.31 -0.31 22.85
C VAL A 135 -4.83 -1.62 22.24
N VAL A 136 -3.62 -2.09 22.57
CA VAL A 136 -3.07 -3.36 22.06
C VAL A 136 -3.97 -4.53 22.46
N SER A 137 -4.42 -4.58 23.73
CA SER A 137 -5.29 -5.63 24.25
C SER A 137 -6.67 -5.65 23.59
N TYR A 138 -7.19 -4.49 23.19
CA TYR A 138 -8.46 -4.38 22.48
C TYR A 138 -8.43 -5.17 21.15
N PHE A 139 -7.42 -4.94 20.33
CA PHE A 139 -7.26 -5.64 19.05
C PHE A 139 -6.88 -7.11 19.24
N ALA A 140 -6.07 -7.43 20.25
CA ALA A 140 -5.68 -8.81 20.56
C ALA A 140 -6.89 -9.67 20.98
N ARG A 141 -7.76 -9.17 21.88
CA ARG A 141 -8.98 -9.89 22.30
C ARG A 141 -9.94 -10.17 21.14
N ARG A 142 -9.94 -9.31 20.11
CA ARG A 142 -10.73 -9.47 18.89
C ARG A 142 -10.06 -10.34 17.84
N LYS A 143 -8.86 -10.87 18.12
CA LYS A 143 -8.04 -11.66 17.19
C LYS A 143 -7.65 -10.89 15.91
N LEU A 144 -7.69 -9.58 15.96
CA LEU A 144 -7.22 -8.70 14.89
C LEU A 144 -5.72 -8.41 14.98
N LEU A 145 -5.12 -8.74 16.12
CA LEU A 145 -3.69 -8.63 16.37
C LEU A 145 -3.23 -9.88 17.14
N TYR A 146 -2.20 -10.56 16.63
CA TYR A 146 -1.63 -11.71 17.29
C TYR A 146 -0.16 -11.95 16.90
N GLU A 147 0.49 -12.91 17.56
CA GLU A 147 1.84 -13.38 17.25
C GLU A 147 1.77 -14.59 16.34
N ASP A 148 2.54 -14.64 15.23
CA ASP A 148 2.62 -15.83 14.40
C ASP A 148 3.47 -16.92 15.04
N ALA A 149 3.09 -18.19 14.85
CA ALA A 149 3.75 -19.34 15.44
C ALA A 149 5.13 -19.64 14.79
N ALA A 150 5.34 -19.24 13.54
CA ALA A 150 6.54 -19.62 12.79
C ALA A 150 7.75 -18.72 13.08
N HIS A 151 7.51 -17.41 13.22
CA HIS A 151 8.59 -16.42 13.29
C HIS A 151 8.39 -15.39 14.40
N HIS A 152 7.30 -15.48 15.16
CA HIS A 152 6.94 -14.55 16.24
C HIS A 152 6.77 -13.09 15.77
N ASN A 153 6.33 -12.89 14.55
CA ASN A 153 5.99 -11.56 14.03
C ASN A 153 4.66 -11.08 14.60
N ALA A 154 4.46 -9.77 14.66
CA ALA A 154 3.15 -9.19 14.85
C ALA A 154 2.33 -9.32 13.57
N VAL A 155 1.13 -9.89 13.68
CA VAL A 155 0.17 -10.09 12.59
C VAL A 155 -1.02 -9.16 12.83
N PHE A 156 -1.27 -8.27 11.87
CA PHE A 156 -2.42 -7.36 11.87
C PHE A 156 -3.42 -7.83 10.84
N ILE A 157 -4.63 -8.19 11.29
CA ILE A 157 -5.68 -8.78 10.45
C ILE A 157 -6.69 -7.72 10.03
N GLY A 158 -6.98 -7.69 8.75
CA GLY A 158 -8.13 -6.99 8.21
C GLY A 158 -9.24 -7.97 7.84
N THR A 159 -10.49 -7.61 8.15
CA THR A 159 -11.68 -8.45 7.98
C THR A 159 -12.66 -7.81 7.01
N ASP A 160 -13.49 -8.64 6.38
CA ASP A 160 -14.68 -8.14 5.70
C ASP A 160 -15.81 -7.79 6.70
N GLU A 161 -16.93 -7.32 6.18
CA GLU A 161 -18.11 -6.91 6.95
C GLU A 161 -18.71 -8.07 7.75
N GLY A 162 -18.46 -9.31 7.36
CA GLY A 162 -18.85 -10.52 8.08
C GLY A 162 -17.86 -10.95 9.16
N GLY A 163 -16.76 -10.21 9.35
CA GLY A 163 -15.70 -10.53 10.30
C GLY A 163 -14.74 -11.62 9.81
N CYS A 164 -14.83 -12.05 8.55
CA CYS A 164 -13.91 -13.03 7.99
C CYS A 164 -12.57 -12.38 7.63
N PRO A 165 -11.42 -12.96 8.04
CA PRO A 165 -10.09 -12.46 7.65
C PRO A 165 -9.92 -12.47 6.13
N ARG A 166 -9.50 -11.31 5.57
CA ARG A 166 -9.24 -11.12 4.14
C ARG A 166 -7.84 -10.58 3.85
N HIS A 167 -7.22 -9.98 4.85
CA HIS A 167 -5.91 -9.37 4.74
C HIS A 167 -5.10 -9.65 6.01
N ALA A 168 -3.79 -9.82 5.85
CA ALA A 168 -2.87 -9.89 6.98
C ALA A 168 -1.58 -9.12 6.66
N HIS A 169 -1.21 -8.21 7.55
CA HIS A 169 0.05 -7.48 7.52
C HIS A 169 0.98 -8.02 8.60
N LEU A 170 2.21 -8.34 8.22
CA LEU A 170 3.26 -8.81 9.12
C LEU A 170 4.24 -7.70 9.45
N ARG A 171 4.59 -7.59 10.72
CA ARG A 171 5.69 -6.76 11.20
C ARG A 171 6.67 -7.59 12.00
N SER A 172 7.94 -7.58 11.60
CA SER A 172 9.00 -8.22 12.37
C SER A 172 9.13 -7.60 13.75
N THR A 173 9.19 -8.47 14.79
CA THR A 173 9.47 -8.08 16.17
C THR A 173 10.96 -8.16 16.51
N ASN A 174 11.82 -8.52 15.55
CA ASN A 174 13.25 -8.67 15.78
C ASN A 174 13.91 -7.31 16.07
N SER A 175 14.64 -7.26 17.19
CA SER A 175 15.47 -6.12 17.57
C SER A 175 16.86 -6.15 16.91
N PHE A 176 17.26 -7.30 16.36
CA PHE A 176 18.55 -7.52 15.70
C PHE A 176 18.33 -7.92 14.25
N GLY A 177 19.09 -7.31 13.33
CA GLY A 177 18.98 -7.58 11.91
C GLY A 177 17.99 -6.67 11.17
N LYS A 178 17.68 -7.03 9.93
CA LYS A 178 16.79 -6.22 9.09
C LYS A 178 15.32 -6.43 9.48
N ALA A 179 14.70 -5.42 10.06
CA ALA A 179 13.26 -5.40 10.27
C ALA A 179 12.54 -5.37 8.90
N PHE A 180 11.42 -6.11 8.79
CA PHE A 180 10.60 -6.11 7.58
C PHE A 180 9.13 -5.89 7.91
N ARG A 181 8.41 -5.43 6.90
CA ARG A 181 6.95 -5.39 6.82
C ARG A 181 6.52 -6.07 5.53
N LEU A 182 5.42 -6.84 5.56
CA LEU A 182 4.97 -7.64 4.44
C LEU A 182 3.46 -7.87 4.53
N ASN A 183 2.75 -7.71 3.41
CA ASN A 183 1.39 -8.23 3.28
C ASN A 183 1.45 -9.71 2.89
N VAL A 184 0.65 -10.54 3.56
CA VAL A 184 0.58 -11.97 3.27
C VAL A 184 0.07 -12.21 1.85
N GLU A 185 0.59 -13.22 1.17
CA GLU A 185 0.18 -13.59 -0.20
C GLU A 185 -1.35 -13.76 -0.28
N SER A 186 -1.94 -13.28 -1.36
CA SER A 186 -3.39 -13.32 -1.60
C SER A 186 -4.25 -12.51 -0.61
N SER A 187 -3.63 -11.62 0.17
CA SER A 187 -4.39 -10.62 0.95
C SER A 187 -5.20 -9.71 0.02
N ASP A 188 -6.46 -9.48 0.37
CA ASP A 188 -7.30 -8.51 -0.33
C ASP A 188 -7.04 -7.10 0.22
N PRO A 189 -6.46 -6.18 -0.58
CA PRO A 189 -6.11 -4.85 -0.11
C PRO A 189 -7.30 -3.99 0.31
N ARG A 190 -8.54 -4.34 -0.07
CA ARG A 190 -9.74 -3.64 0.36
C ARG A 190 -9.94 -3.71 1.86
N TYR A 191 -9.56 -4.84 2.46
CA TYR A 191 -9.82 -5.16 3.86
C TYR A 191 -8.53 -5.09 4.69
N SER A 192 -7.85 -3.96 4.64
CA SER A 192 -6.65 -3.76 5.44
C SER A 192 -6.96 -3.67 6.94
N PHE A 193 -5.94 -3.63 7.81
CA PHE A 193 -6.14 -3.53 9.26
C PHE A 193 -6.93 -2.27 9.63
N HIS A 194 -8.06 -2.43 10.32
CA HIS A 194 -8.98 -1.33 10.61
C HIS A 194 -9.76 -1.50 11.91
N HIS A 195 -10.38 -0.42 12.32
CA HIS A 195 -11.44 -0.36 13.32
C HIS A 195 -12.62 0.44 12.76
N THR A 196 -13.83 -0.02 12.96
CA THR A 196 -15.05 0.67 12.53
C THR A 196 -15.75 1.28 13.74
N GLY A 197 -15.83 2.59 13.75
CA GLY A 197 -16.55 3.37 14.75
C GLY A 197 -17.98 3.73 14.32
N THR A 198 -18.59 4.63 15.08
CA THR A 198 -20.02 5.01 14.95
C THR A 198 -20.23 6.49 14.59
N ASP A 199 -19.18 7.30 14.65
CA ASP A 199 -19.25 8.69 14.29
C ASP A 199 -18.90 8.92 12.81
N GLY A 200 -19.20 9.75 12.06
CA GLY A 200 -18.90 9.92 10.63
C GLY A 200 -17.43 10.21 10.28
N SER A 201 -16.47 9.97 11.18
CA SER A 201 -15.05 10.23 10.97
C SER A 201 -14.27 8.98 10.59
N LEU A 202 -13.26 9.14 9.68
CA LEU A 202 -12.34 8.08 9.29
C LEU A 202 -10.89 8.60 9.32
N TYR A 203 -10.03 7.98 10.12
CA TYR A 203 -8.60 8.28 10.22
C TYR A 203 -7.79 7.28 9.42
N VAL A 204 -6.90 7.74 8.55
CA VAL A 204 -6.17 6.94 7.56
C VAL A 204 -4.68 7.01 7.82
N PHE A 205 -4.02 5.86 7.98
CA PHE A 205 -2.60 5.71 8.29
C PHE A 205 -1.87 4.88 7.25
N GLU A 206 -0.54 5.04 7.13
CA GLU A 206 0.28 4.20 6.26
C GLU A 206 0.45 2.79 6.83
N ALA A 207 0.70 2.66 8.13
CA ALA A 207 0.95 1.36 8.77
C ALA A 207 0.14 1.16 10.07
N PRO A 208 -0.10 -0.11 10.48
CA PRO A 208 -0.84 -0.43 11.71
C PRO A 208 -0.20 0.15 12.98
N ILE A 209 1.14 0.25 13.04
CA ILE A 209 1.83 0.80 14.21
C ILE A 209 1.53 2.29 14.36
N ASP A 210 1.49 3.04 13.27
CA ASP A 210 1.18 4.47 13.29
C ASP A 210 -0.26 4.72 13.72
N MET A 211 -1.20 3.92 13.20
CA MET A 211 -2.59 3.93 13.65
C MET A 211 -2.71 3.70 15.16
N LEU A 212 -2.05 2.65 15.68
CA LEU A 212 -2.10 2.33 17.10
C LEU A 212 -1.38 3.38 17.95
N SER A 213 -0.31 4.02 17.42
CA SER A 213 0.41 5.11 18.09
C SER A 213 -0.48 6.34 18.23
N TYR A 214 -1.15 6.74 17.15
CA TYR A 214 -2.10 7.85 17.19
C TYR A 214 -3.23 7.61 18.20
N ILE A 215 -3.82 6.40 18.20
CA ILE A 215 -4.86 6.01 19.17
C ILE A 215 -4.29 6.05 20.60
N SER A 216 -3.05 5.60 20.83
CA SER A 216 -2.41 5.62 22.13
C SER A 216 -2.18 7.05 22.65
N MET A 217 -1.90 8.02 21.79
CA MET A 217 -1.79 9.44 22.13
C MET A 217 -3.17 10.12 22.33
N ASN A 218 -4.23 9.57 21.70
CA ASN A 218 -5.57 10.13 21.71
C ASN A 218 -6.59 9.09 22.23
N PRO A 219 -6.47 8.64 23.50
CA PRO A 219 -7.25 7.50 24.01
C PRO A 219 -8.71 7.82 24.32
N HIS A 220 -9.09 9.12 24.38
CA HIS A 220 -10.44 9.52 24.72
C HIS A 220 -11.42 9.17 23.61
N GLN A 221 -12.41 8.33 23.92
CA GLN A 221 -13.52 7.91 23.00
C GLN A 221 -13.06 7.39 21.62
N TRP A 222 -11.80 6.92 21.51
CA TRP A 222 -11.26 6.48 20.22
C TRP A 222 -12.12 5.40 19.53
N GLN A 223 -12.83 4.55 20.27
CA GLN A 223 -13.68 3.51 19.70
C GLN A 223 -14.89 4.06 18.90
N GLU A 224 -15.23 5.32 19.09
CA GLU A 224 -16.32 5.98 18.34
C GLU A 224 -15.90 6.36 16.91
N HIS A 225 -14.60 6.56 16.69
CA HIS A 225 -14.01 6.91 15.39
C HIS A 225 -13.67 5.67 14.56
N SER A 226 -13.68 5.81 13.24
CA SER A 226 -13.19 4.76 12.35
C SER A 226 -11.71 5.01 12.00
N TYR A 227 -10.94 3.91 11.88
CA TYR A 227 -9.50 3.94 11.59
C TYR A 227 -9.14 2.89 10.56
N VAL A 228 -8.23 3.21 9.65
CA VAL A 228 -7.66 2.26 8.70
C VAL A 228 -6.16 2.48 8.51
N ALA A 229 -5.39 1.39 8.53
CA ALA A 229 -4.01 1.37 8.11
C ALA A 229 -3.92 0.76 6.71
N CYS A 230 -3.50 1.54 5.73
CA CYS A 230 -3.44 1.11 4.32
C CYS A 230 -2.41 0.00 4.07
N CYS A 231 -1.47 -0.23 4.99
CA CYS A 231 -0.32 -1.12 4.83
C CYS A 231 0.51 -0.77 3.59
N GLY A 232 0.62 0.52 3.32
CA GLY A 232 1.23 1.21 2.18
C GLY A 232 0.51 2.51 1.89
N THR A 233 0.59 2.99 0.65
CA THR A 233 0.03 4.29 0.22
C THR A 233 -1.17 4.16 -0.73
N SER A 234 -1.78 2.97 -0.83
CA SER A 234 -2.94 2.72 -1.70
C SER A 234 -4.24 3.27 -1.11
N PRO A 235 -5.10 3.94 -1.88
CA PRO A 235 -6.40 4.43 -1.44
C PRO A 235 -7.47 3.33 -1.30
N ILE A 236 -7.20 2.11 -1.80
CA ILE A 236 -8.20 1.03 -1.88
C ILE A 236 -8.90 0.76 -0.55
N PRO A 237 -8.18 0.56 0.59
CA PRO A 237 -8.85 0.28 1.85
C PRO A 237 -9.64 1.48 2.38
N VAL A 238 -9.19 2.71 2.08
CA VAL A 238 -9.93 3.93 2.45
C VAL A 238 -11.27 3.97 1.74
N LEU A 239 -11.27 3.74 0.42
CA LEU A 239 -12.49 3.76 -0.41
C LEU A 239 -13.46 2.64 0.00
N GLN A 240 -12.97 1.48 0.46
CA GLN A 240 -13.81 0.39 0.99
C GLN A 240 -14.49 0.77 2.30
N MET A 241 -13.83 1.55 3.15
CA MET A 241 -14.35 1.94 4.46
C MET A 241 -15.31 3.13 4.42
N LEU A 242 -15.44 3.84 3.28
CA LEU A 242 -16.39 4.93 3.15
C LEU A 242 -17.82 4.40 3.30
N LYS A 243 -18.57 5.02 4.20
CA LYS A 243 -19.99 4.79 4.42
C LYS A 243 -20.79 6.00 3.93
N PRO A 244 -22.12 5.86 3.72
CA PRO A 244 -22.96 7.00 3.34
C PRO A 244 -22.96 8.16 4.37
N ASP A 245 -22.67 7.86 5.62
CA ASP A 245 -22.58 8.80 6.74
C ASP A 245 -21.14 9.23 7.06
N THR A 246 -20.16 8.89 6.23
CA THR A 246 -18.80 9.40 6.38
C THR A 246 -18.74 10.87 5.99
N GLU A 247 -18.53 11.73 7.00
CA GLU A 247 -18.52 13.19 6.83
C GLU A 247 -17.11 13.73 6.57
N LEU A 248 -16.11 13.20 7.27
CA LEU A 248 -14.75 13.70 7.25
C LEU A 248 -13.71 12.58 7.28
N VAL A 249 -12.74 12.66 6.40
CA VAL A 249 -11.60 11.74 6.35
C VAL A 249 -10.32 12.51 6.73
N TYR A 250 -9.70 12.08 7.83
CA TYR A 250 -8.40 12.56 8.28
C TYR A 250 -7.28 11.74 7.65
N LEU A 251 -6.45 12.37 6.83
CA LEU A 251 -5.30 11.75 6.18
C LEU A 251 -4.07 11.90 7.08
N CYS A 252 -3.71 10.84 7.79
CA CYS A 252 -2.67 10.78 8.83
C CYS A 252 -1.45 9.97 8.36
N LEU A 253 -1.06 10.08 7.07
CA LEU A 253 0.09 9.37 6.52
C LEU A 253 1.41 10.00 7.02
N ASP A 254 2.53 9.30 6.80
CA ASP A 254 3.86 9.72 7.25
C ASP A 254 4.24 11.13 6.77
N ASN A 255 5.14 11.79 7.51
CA ASN A 255 5.67 13.11 7.21
C ASN A 255 6.92 12.99 6.32
N ASP A 256 6.74 12.38 5.15
CA ASP A 256 7.76 12.30 4.11
C ASP A 256 7.14 12.56 2.72
N ASP A 257 7.98 12.66 1.68
CA ASP A 257 7.53 12.98 0.33
C ASP A 257 6.49 11.98 -0.19
N ALA A 258 6.64 10.70 0.15
CA ALA A 258 5.71 9.65 -0.27
C ALA A 258 4.35 9.79 0.42
N GLY A 259 4.34 10.05 1.73
CA GLY A 259 3.14 10.29 2.53
C GLY A 259 2.40 11.57 2.10
N HIS A 260 3.14 12.64 1.81
CA HIS A 260 2.54 13.89 1.26
C HIS A 260 1.88 13.65 -0.09
N ALA A 261 2.60 13.06 -1.05
CA ALA A 261 2.07 12.78 -2.38
C ALA A 261 0.88 11.81 -2.34
N ALA A 262 0.91 10.80 -1.45
CA ALA A 262 -0.21 9.87 -1.27
C ALA A 262 -1.44 10.58 -0.69
N SER A 263 -1.24 11.46 0.29
CA SER A 263 -2.33 12.23 0.91
C SER A 263 -3.03 13.15 -0.10
N GLU A 264 -2.27 13.84 -0.94
CA GLU A 264 -2.82 14.69 -2.00
C GLU A 264 -3.68 13.87 -2.99
N ARG A 265 -3.15 12.73 -3.48
CA ARG A 265 -3.90 11.84 -4.38
C ARG A 265 -5.19 11.30 -3.73
N MET A 266 -5.11 10.89 -2.46
CA MET A 266 -6.29 10.40 -1.73
C MET A 266 -7.32 11.53 -1.55
N ALA A 267 -6.88 12.73 -1.17
CA ALA A 267 -7.75 13.89 -1.01
C ALA A 267 -8.48 14.25 -2.30
N GLU A 268 -7.81 14.20 -3.45
CA GLU A 268 -8.45 14.43 -4.76
C GLU A 268 -9.54 13.40 -5.06
N GLN A 269 -9.24 12.11 -4.83
CA GLN A 269 -10.20 11.03 -5.06
C GLN A 269 -11.42 11.09 -4.12
N LEU A 270 -11.21 11.49 -2.87
CA LEU A 270 -12.28 11.66 -1.87
C LEU A 270 -13.14 12.88 -2.16
N ARG A 271 -12.52 14.02 -2.50
CA ARG A 271 -13.23 15.24 -2.91
C ARG A 271 -14.09 15.02 -4.16
N ALA A 272 -13.60 14.23 -5.13
CA ALA A 272 -14.38 13.87 -6.31
C ALA A 272 -15.64 13.04 -5.96
N ARG A 273 -15.70 12.45 -4.76
CA ARG A 273 -16.87 11.72 -4.21
C ARG A 273 -17.69 12.55 -3.23
N GLY A 274 -17.35 13.83 -3.06
CA GLY A 274 -18.06 14.72 -2.15
C GLY A 274 -17.69 14.56 -0.67
N VAL A 275 -16.61 13.82 -0.35
CA VAL A 275 -16.15 13.60 1.03
C VAL A 275 -15.16 14.70 1.42
N MET A 276 -15.35 15.31 2.59
CA MET A 276 -14.39 16.27 3.14
C MET A 276 -13.12 15.58 3.62
N THR A 277 -11.99 16.26 3.47
CA THR A 277 -10.69 15.73 3.88
C THR A 277 -9.89 16.77 4.63
N GLU A 278 -9.20 16.32 5.68
CA GLU A 278 -8.22 17.10 6.43
C GLU A 278 -6.90 16.33 6.53
N ARG A 279 -5.77 17.01 6.42
CA ARG A 279 -4.45 16.41 6.57
C ARG A 279 -3.97 16.64 8.00
N LEU A 280 -3.74 15.54 8.75
CA LEU A 280 -3.01 15.56 10.00
C LEU A 280 -1.59 15.03 9.76
N VAL A 281 -0.59 15.78 10.19
CA VAL A 281 0.82 15.47 9.95
C VAL A 281 1.50 15.24 11.29
N PRO A 282 2.24 14.14 11.49
CA PRO A 282 3.06 13.97 12.68
C PRO A 282 4.17 15.03 12.71
N GLU A 283 4.62 15.41 13.90
CA GLU A 283 5.70 16.40 14.08
C GLU A 283 7.04 15.86 13.62
N LEU A 284 7.29 14.57 13.88
CA LEU A 284 8.48 13.84 13.42
C LEU A 284 8.17 13.11 12.10
N LYS A 285 8.84 11.99 11.86
CA LYS A 285 8.68 11.24 10.62
C LYS A 285 7.34 10.52 10.54
N ASP A 286 6.94 9.87 11.62
CA ASP A 286 5.72 9.08 11.72
C ASP A 286 5.11 9.18 13.13
N TRP A 287 3.87 8.70 13.29
CA TRP A 287 3.14 8.78 14.56
C TRP A 287 3.78 7.96 15.68
N ASN A 288 4.55 6.92 15.36
CA ASN A 288 5.27 6.19 16.39
C ASN A 288 6.49 6.95 16.92
N ASP A 289 7.16 7.69 16.06
CA ASP A 289 8.26 8.57 16.48
C ASP A 289 7.74 9.69 17.40
N ASP A 290 6.57 10.28 17.10
CA ASP A 290 5.93 11.29 17.97
C ASP A 290 5.57 10.71 19.33
N LEU A 291 4.92 9.53 19.37
CA LEU A 291 4.58 8.85 20.62
C LEU A 291 5.81 8.59 21.50
N LEU A 292 6.89 8.07 20.88
CA LEU A 292 8.12 7.76 21.61
C LEU A 292 8.87 9.01 22.07
N HIS A 293 8.76 10.11 21.36
CA HIS A 293 9.36 11.39 21.74
C HIS A 293 8.60 11.99 22.95
N GLY A 294 7.29 12.07 22.90
CA GLY A 294 6.47 12.58 24.00
C GLY A 294 6.68 11.80 25.31
N GLN A 295 6.76 10.46 25.24
CA GLN A 295 7.05 9.64 26.44
C GLN A 295 8.44 9.91 27.04
N LYS A 296 9.43 10.29 26.25
CA LYS A 296 10.78 10.68 26.77
C LYS A 296 10.76 12.03 27.45
N GLU A 297 10.02 12.98 26.93
CA GLU A 297 9.86 14.31 27.52
C GLU A 297 9.14 14.23 28.87
N ASP A 298 8.11 13.40 29.00
CA ASP A 298 7.38 13.16 30.26
C ASP A 298 8.27 12.52 31.35
N LEU A 299 9.27 11.73 30.95
CA LEU A 299 10.20 11.08 31.88
C LEU A 299 11.39 11.98 32.27
N ALA A 300 11.72 12.99 31.48
CA ALA A 300 12.87 13.87 31.73
C ALA A 300 12.79 14.72 33.02
N PRO A 301 11.63 15.21 33.48
CA PRO A 301 11.49 15.94 34.72
C PRO A 301 11.75 15.11 35.98
N CYS A 302 11.61 13.80 35.94
CA CYS A 302 11.81 12.93 37.10
C CYS A 302 13.26 12.59 37.41
N LEU A 303 14.21 12.94 36.54
CA LEU A 303 15.64 12.63 36.72
C LEU A 303 16.45 13.84 37.16
N SER A 304 15.83 14.98 37.39
CA SER A 304 16.48 16.24 37.79
C SER A 304 16.21 16.65 39.26
N LEU A 305 15.91 15.68 40.14
CA LEU A 305 15.79 15.89 41.60
C LEU A 305 16.87 15.06 42.35
#